data_95d76d7d2175ad41c3af71155056ea97
#
_entry.id   95d76d7d2175ad41c3af71155056ea97
#
_cell.length_a   1.000
_cell.length_b   1.000
_cell.length_c   1.000
_cell.angle_alpha   90.00
_cell.angle_beta   90.00
_cell.angle_gamma   90.00
#
_symmetry.space_group_name_H-M   'P 1'
#
loop_
_entity.id
_entity.type
_entity.pdbx_description
1 polymer ?
#
loop_
_entity_poly.entity_id
_entity_poly.type
_entity_poly.pdbx_seq_one_letter_code
_entity_poly.pdbx_strand_id
1 'polypeptide(L)'
;VQDGNDCVGHVATWSVIAPCLPIVVMVVRVIASDWEPLGDAAYFALRSRDVLTSHHPLLGAWSSGSSRLDESVNNLGPLQLDALAPFTKIGGPAGVAIGVGLLNVAAVVGVWAVARRLVGPLGVLGVVAATVMLELSMGSRSLVEARQQWALMLPMWCLIMLVWALACGRTFALVPLVVVASLVAQTHLTFALVAVPCVVLAAVGLVVSRRSGVIEPLRRPLAFAAMTTFVCWAQPLWDQFFDSGNIGRVVSSNDVRGVGATPGLRLVADVFASPPFWLGDSIARFEPQGGLVGSTAAAWRLGSLFALAIALAVAVCVRRSGPRSVRVAAVLGPIVLLISWRSTTSIPRTAFGIAEQNYRWMWPLAAFVTCALGAAMVALLRERVHVLGVGAAVAATACLVIGILPNLVTVHREAELRTEDRVAGVAGELRADLRESLGDRDVDGPFVFDRRYERAFSPFGYSIMMGLQSAGVEFVFDNEIDASRFRDRSANGRQARSLPRLYVVTGSDVDRVGRAEPEDVDLELVAAATGVTPQDDARRRLLDRRIVAAFRHGQLAFDRVQSGNLLGEKVDPLQAVVDGGRVPADRWQLARTVGGLFDLGLLTGDERLIAESQEWFRLQRSFELERVAVYIETR
;
A
#
# COMPACT_ATOMS: atom_id res chain seq x y z
N VAL A 1 23.75 -40.37 7.84
CA VAL A 1 22.33 -39.96 7.72
C VAL A 1 21.89 -39.14 8.94
N GLN A 2 22.40 -39.42 10.14
CA GLN A 2 22.10 -38.65 11.35
C GLN A 2 22.70 -37.25 11.31
N ASP A 3 23.97 -37.10 10.92
CA ASP A 3 24.66 -35.81 10.77
C ASP A 3 23.99 -34.86 9.75
N GLY A 4 23.40 -35.43 8.69
CA GLY A 4 22.68 -34.62 7.67
C GLY A 4 21.36 -34.06 8.21
N ASN A 5 20.64 -34.76 9.09
CA ASN A 5 19.39 -34.27 9.68
C ASN A 5 19.65 -33.14 10.71
N ASP A 6 20.73 -33.24 11.46
CA ASP A 6 21.12 -32.24 12.46
C ASP A 6 21.55 -30.94 11.76
N CYS A 7 22.29 -31.02 10.67
CA CYS A 7 22.68 -29.86 9.85
C CYS A 7 21.45 -29.13 9.29
N VAL A 8 20.48 -29.85 8.70
CA VAL A 8 19.25 -29.24 8.17
C VAL A 8 18.40 -28.62 9.30
N GLY A 9 18.42 -29.23 10.49
CA GLY A 9 17.76 -28.69 11.69
C GLY A 9 18.37 -27.35 12.13
N HIS A 10 19.69 -27.24 12.15
CA HIS A 10 20.40 -25.99 12.45
C HIS A 10 20.14 -24.91 11.38
N VAL A 11 20.22 -25.24 10.10
CA VAL A 11 19.91 -24.30 9.01
C VAL A 11 18.48 -23.77 9.13
N ALA A 12 17.50 -24.65 9.40
CA ALA A 12 16.11 -24.23 9.58
C ALA A 12 15.92 -23.33 10.81
N THR A 13 16.76 -23.47 11.84
CA THR A 13 16.70 -22.60 13.03
C THR A 13 17.14 -21.17 12.72
N TRP A 14 18.19 -21.01 11.96
CA TRP A 14 18.76 -19.70 11.62
C TRP A 14 18.16 -19.07 10.34
N SER A 15 17.33 -19.81 9.62
CA SER A 15 16.74 -19.37 8.36
C SER A 15 15.88 -18.11 8.47
N VAL A 16 15.40 -17.74 9.67
CA VAL A 16 14.66 -16.49 9.91
C VAL A 16 15.49 -15.24 9.60
N ILE A 17 16.82 -15.35 9.68
CA ILE A 17 17.72 -14.23 9.36
C ILE A 17 17.54 -13.81 7.89
N ALA A 18 17.34 -14.79 7.00
CA ALA A 18 17.25 -14.54 5.57
C ALA A 18 16.17 -13.52 5.18
N PRO A 19 14.89 -13.65 5.58
CA PRO A 19 13.86 -12.64 5.29
C PRO A 19 13.97 -11.39 6.18
N CYS A 20 14.57 -11.45 7.38
CA CYS A 20 14.75 -10.25 8.19
C CYS A 20 15.85 -9.33 7.64
N LEU A 21 16.85 -9.87 6.94
CA LEU A 21 18.00 -9.12 6.48
C LEU A 21 17.66 -8.00 5.48
N PRO A 22 16.86 -8.21 4.43
CA PRO A 22 16.45 -7.13 3.52
C PRO A 22 15.74 -5.98 4.23
N ILE A 23 14.87 -6.29 5.21
CA ILE A 23 14.15 -5.29 6.00
C ILE A 23 15.14 -4.45 6.81
N VAL A 24 16.05 -5.10 7.53
CA VAL A 24 17.07 -4.41 8.37
C VAL A 24 17.97 -3.55 7.50
N VAL A 25 18.46 -4.08 6.37
CA VAL A 25 19.31 -3.33 5.44
C VAL A 25 18.58 -2.09 4.92
N MET A 26 17.28 -2.21 4.59
CA MET A 26 16.52 -1.06 4.12
C MET A 26 16.29 -0.01 5.22
N VAL A 27 16.02 -0.42 6.46
CA VAL A 27 15.93 0.50 7.61
C VAL A 27 17.26 1.25 7.79
N VAL A 28 18.39 0.54 7.74
CA VAL A 28 19.73 1.17 7.85
C VAL A 28 19.97 2.16 6.71
N ARG A 29 19.59 1.84 5.48
CA ARG A 29 19.70 2.75 4.34
C ARG A 29 18.86 4.01 4.52
N VAL A 30 17.63 3.88 4.99
CA VAL A 30 16.73 5.02 5.28
C VAL A 30 17.37 5.95 6.33
N ILE A 31 17.93 5.39 7.40
CA ILE A 31 18.61 6.17 8.44
C ILE A 31 19.86 6.87 7.89
N ALA A 32 20.63 6.18 7.03
CA ALA A 32 21.90 6.69 6.50
C ALA A 32 21.73 7.72 5.34
N SER A 33 20.56 7.80 4.72
CA SER A 33 20.30 8.64 3.55
C SER A 33 19.53 9.94 3.86
N ASP A 34 19.35 10.28 5.13
CA ASP A 34 18.51 11.42 5.55
C ASP A 34 17.13 11.43 4.85
N TRP A 35 16.59 10.23 4.68
CA TRP A 35 15.33 10.03 3.97
C TRP A 35 14.16 10.78 4.60
N GLU A 36 13.39 11.45 3.77
CA GLU A 36 12.20 12.18 4.16
C GLU A 36 10.93 11.42 3.75
N PRO A 37 9.98 11.23 4.67
CA PRO A 37 8.67 10.68 4.32
C PRO A 37 7.88 11.68 3.47
N LEU A 38 7.26 11.16 2.41
CA LEU A 38 6.43 11.92 1.47
C LEU A 38 5.01 11.36 1.42
N GLY A 39 4.05 12.19 1.00
CA GLY A 39 2.67 11.77 0.79
C GLY A 39 2.11 10.99 1.99
N ASP A 40 1.61 9.79 1.74
CA ASP A 40 1.01 8.95 2.79
C ASP A 40 2.01 8.59 3.90
N ALA A 41 3.30 8.38 3.60
CA ALA A 41 4.30 8.10 4.63
C ALA A 41 4.46 9.28 5.59
N ALA A 42 4.43 10.52 5.07
CA ALA A 42 4.44 11.72 5.91
C ALA A 42 3.14 11.86 6.73
N TYR A 43 1.99 11.50 6.15
CA TYR A 43 0.73 11.45 6.88
C TYR A 43 0.80 10.47 8.06
N PHE A 44 1.32 9.26 7.85
CA PHE A 44 1.48 8.28 8.93
C PHE A 44 2.49 8.75 9.99
N ALA A 45 3.58 9.39 9.59
CA ALA A 45 4.55 9.98 10.52
C ALA A 45 3.92 11.08 11.38
N LEU A 46 3.16 11.98 10.76
CA LEU A 46 2.43 13.08 11.42
C LEU A 46 1.41 12.53 12.42
N ARG A 47 0.49 11.66 11.94
CA ARG A 47 -0.62 11.17 12.76
C ARG A 47 -0.18 10.21 13.88
N SER A 48 0.89 9.44 13.67
CA SER A 48 1.44 8.61 14.75
C SER A 48 2.13 9.45 15.84
N ARG A 49 2.68 10.62 15.52
CA ARG A 49 3.17 11.56 16.53
C ARG A 49 2.04 12.18 17.35
N ASP A 50 0.85 12.34 16.78
CA ASP A 50 -0.33 12.83 17.49
C ASP A 50 -0.85 11.84 18.54
N VAL A 51 -0.49 10.56 18.50
CA VAL A 51 -0.89 9.57 19.51
C VAL A 51 -0.48 10.03 20.92
N LEU A 52 -1.42 10.00 21.88
CA LEU A 52 -1.25 10.48 23.25
C LEU A 52 -0.95 12.00 23.36
N THR A 53 -1.46 12.80 22.42
CA THR A 53 -1.49 14.27 22.51
C THR A 53 -2.93 14.79 22.51
N SER A 54 -3.14 16.12 22.51
CA SER A 54 -4.45 16.74 22.28
C SER A 54 -5.10 16.38 20.96
N HIS A 55 -4.29 15.91 19.98
CA HIS A 55 -4.72 15.50 18.64
C HIS A 55 -4.72 13.98 18.45
N HIS A 56 -4.97 13.22 19.53
CA HIS A 56 -4.94 11.76 19.51
C HIS A 56 -5.95 11.16 18.52
N PRO A 57 -5.50 10.36 17.52
CA PRO A 57 -6.40 9.76 16.53
C PRO A 57 -7.15 8.56 17.13
N LEU A 58 -8.49 8.56 17.10
CA LEU A 58 -9.32 7.41 17.46
C LEU A 58 -9.57 6.46 16.30
N LEU A 59 -9.30 6.91 15.08
CA LEU A 59 -9.53 6.18 13.83
C LEU A 59 -8.26 6.10 12.99
N GLY A 60 -8.27 5.18 12.04
CA GLY A 60 -7.25 5.10 11.00
C GLY A 60 -7.34 6.23 9.97
N ALA A 61 -6.49 6.16 8.95
CA ALA A 61 -6.46 7.15 7.89
C ALA A 61 -7.83 7.28 7.19
N TRP A 62 -8.11 8.48 6.69
CA TRP A 62 -9.27 8.75 5.85
C TRP A 62 -9.31 7.80 4.64
N SER A 63 -10.48 7.26 4.33
CA SER A 63 -10.66 6.34 3.21
C SER A 63 -11.00 7.11 1.93
N SER A 64 -10.28 6.84 0.85
CA SER A 64 -10.61 7.36 -0.49
C SER A 64 -11.99 6.90 -1.00
N GLY A 65 -12.58 5.88 -0.38
CA GLY A 65 -13.98 5.49 -0.59
C GLY A 65 -14.96 6.61 -0.28
N SER A 66 -14.64 7.49 0.66
CA SER A 66 -15.44 8.66 1.05
C SER A 66 -15.77 9.59 -0.13
N SER A 67 -14.91 9.66 -1.16
CA SER A 67 -15.17 10.48 -2.34
C SER A 67 -16.37 10.03 -3.20
N ARG A 68 -16.94 8.88 -2.89
CA ARG A 68 -18.11 8.29 -3.54
C ARG A 68 -19.28 8.08 -2.62
N LEU A 69 -19.10 8.36 -1.36
CA LEU A 69 -20.10 8.32 -0.33
C LEU A 69 -20.51 9.76 -0.03
N ASP A 70 -21.76 9.99 0.27
CA ASP A 70 -22.22 11.30 0.76
C ASP A 70 -21.68 11.60 2.16
N GLU A 71 -20.97 10.65 2.75
CA GLU A 71 -20.39 10.73 4.08
C GLU A 71 -18.89 10.44 4.08
N SER A 72 -18.13 11.16 4.91
CA SER A 72 -16.72 10.89 5.14
C SER A 72 -16.54 9.70 6.07
N VAL A 73 -15.77 8.69 5.64
CA VAL A 73 -15.43 7.50 6.41
C VAL A 73 -13.92 7.32 6.53
N ASN A 74 -13.49 6.83 7.69
CA ASN A 74 -12.10 6.49 7.97
C ASN A 74 -11.91 4.96 8.01
N ASN A 75 -10.68 4.49 7.91
CA ASN A 75 -10.33 3.12 8.27
C ASN A 75 -10.65 2.87 9.75
N LEU A 76 -10.97 1.62 10.09
CA LEU A 76 -11.73 1.28 11.30
C LEU A 76 -11.06 1.67 12.62
N GLY A 77 -9.72 1.75 12.66
CA GLY A 77 -9.04 2.11 13.91
C GLY A 77 -7.58 2.49 13.73
N PRO A 78 -6.95 3.03 14.78
CA PRO A 78 -5.63 3.64 14.72
C PRO A 78 -4.47 2.67 15.04
N LEU A 79 -4.66 1.36 15.13
CA LEU A 79 -3.62 0.43 15.60
C LEU A 79 -2.28 0.55 14.86
N GLN A 80 -2.27 0.89 13.57
CA GLN A 80 -1.02 1.15 12.86
C GLN A 80 -0.35 2.43 13.39
N LEU A 81 -1.12 3.49 13.65
CA LEU A 81 -0.62 4.74 14.18
C LEU A 81 -0.05 4.56 15.59
N ASP A 82 -0.78 3.82 16.44
CA ASP A 82 -0.35 3.49 17.80
C ASP A 82 0.97 2.70 17.79
N ALA A 83 1.08 1.70 16.91
CA ALA A 83 2.28 0.89 16.77
C ALA A 83 3.49 1.67 16.24
N LEU A 84 3.27 2.69 15.39
CA LEU A 84 4.32 3.55 14.86
C LEU A 84 4.72 4.68 15.83
N ALA A 85 3.84 5.08 16.74
CA ALA A 85 4.03 6.24 17.61
C ALA A 85 5.36 6.27 18.40
N PRO A 86 5.83 5.18 19.05
CA PRO A 86 7.09 5.19 19.77
C PRO A 86 8.28 5.57 18.88
N PHE A 87 8.27 5.07 17.66
CA PHE A 87 9.38 5.25 16.71
C PHE A 87 9.35 6.63 16.06
N THR A 88 8.17 7.13 15.69
CA THR A 88 8.03 8.46 15.06
C THR A 88 8.27 9.61 16.02
N LYS A 89 8.01 9.40 17.31
CA LYS A 89 8.31 10.42 18.37
C LYS A 89 9.80 10.54 18.65
N ILE A 90 10.58 9.45 18.54
CA ILE A 90 11.99 9.41 18.90
C ILE A 90 12.90 9.48 17.66
N GLY A 91 12.52 8.78 16.59
CA GLY A 91 13.37 8.54 15.41
C GLY A 91 13.30 9.61 14.32
N GLY A 92 12.70 10.77 14.59
CA GLY A 92 12.59 11.83 13.59
C GLY A 92 11.86 11.37 12.31
N PRO A 93 12.27 11.83 11.11
CA PRO A 93 11.68 11.43 9.83
C PRO A 93 11.79 9.92 9.55
N ALA A 94 12.94 9.31 9.86
CA ALA A 94 13.16 7.88 9.67
C ALA A 94 12.32 7.00 10.61
N GLY A 95 11.75 7.55 11.68
CA GLY A 95 11.01 6.81 12.69
C GLY A 95 9.85 6.00 12.12
N VAL A 96 9.16 6.52 11.11
CA VAL A 96 8.05 5.79 10.47
C VAL A 96 8.54 4.54 9.75
N ALA A 97 9.67 4.60 9.05
CA ALA A 97 10.27 3.47 8.36
C ALA A 97 10.83 2.44 9.35
N ILE A 98 11.43 2.89 10.45
CA ILE A 98 11.89 2.02 11.55
C ILE A 98 10.70 1.24 12.13
N GLY A 99 9.60 1.93 12.43
CA GLY A 99 8.40 1.31 12.98
C GLY A 99 7.80 0.26 12.04
N VAL A 100 7.66 0.57 10.76
CA VAL A 100 7.17 -0.39 9.74
C VAL A 100 8.13 -1.58 9.59
N GLY A 101 9.43 -1.31 9.53
CA GLY A 101 10.45 -2.38 9.46
C GLY A 101 10.33 -3.35 10.63
N LEU A 102 10.14 -2.86 11.86
CA LEU A 102 9.95 -3.70 13.04
C LEU A 102 8.63 -4.49 13.02
N LEU A 103 7.53 -3.89 12.55
CA LEU A 103 6.26 -4.60 12.35
C LEU A 103 6.43 -5.74 11.35
N ASN A 104 7.15 -5.50 10.26
CA ASN A 104 7.43 -6.52 9.25
C ASN A 104 8.36 -7.62 9.77
N VAL A 105 9.41 -7.28 10.50
CA VAL A 105 10.27 -8.28 11.19
C VAL A 105 9.43 -9.13 12.16
N ALA A 106 8.56 -8.52 12.96
CA ALA A 106 7.70 -9.25 13.88
C ALA A 106 6.75 -10.22 13.12
N ALA A 107 6.19 -9.78 11.98
CA ALA A 107 5.36 -10.63 11.14
C ALA A 107 6.16 -11.83 10.58
N VAL A 108 7.36 -11.59 10.05
CA VAL A 108 8.28 -12.62 9.54
C VAL A 108 8.67 -13.63 10.62
N VAL A 109 9.02 -13.15 11.81
CA VAL A 109 9.33 -14.02 12.97
C VAL A 109 8.09 -14.84 13.35
N GLY A 110 6.89 -14.25 13.30
CA GLY A 110 5.62 -14.95 13.52
C GLY A 110 5.40 -16.07 12.50
N VAL A 111 5.60 -15.81 11.22
CA VAL A 111 5.53 -16.79 10.12
C VAL A 111 6.48 -17.96 10.36
N TRP A 112 7.75 -17.66 10.63
CA TRP A 112 8.77 -18.65 10.92
C TRP A 112 8.45 -19.48 12.19
N ALA A 113 7.99 -18.84 13.26
CA ALA A 113 7.64 -19.51 14.49
C ALA A 113 6.45 -20.48 14.31
N VAL A 114 5.48 -20.11 13.47
CA VAL A 114 4.38 -21.01 13.06
C VAL A 114 4.92 -22.17 12.25
N ALA A 115 5.72 -21.90 11.22
CA ALA A 115 6.30 -22.93 10.37
C ALA A 115 7.10 -23.96 11.19
N ARG A 116 7.97 -23.51 12.10
CA ARG A 116 8.75 -24.39 12.98
C ARG A 116 7.92 -25.34 13.83
N ARG A 117 6.72 -24.93 14.21
CA ARG A 117 5.81 -25.76 15.06
C ARG A 117 4.91 -26.68 14.25
N LEU A 118 4.72 -26.41 12.97
CA LEU A 118 3.78 -27.16 12.13
C LEU A 118 4.44 -28.10 11.13
N VAL A 119 5.66 -27.78 10.67
CA VAL A 119 6.33 -28.54 9.61
C VAL A 119 7.78 -28.85 9.98
N GLY A 120 8.34 -29.86 9.32
CA GLY A 120 9.75 -30.22 9.50
C GLY A 120 10.69 -29.20 8.83
N PRO A 121 12.02 -29.39 8.98
CA PRO A 121 13.04 -28.44 8.52
C PRO A 121 12.91 -28.02 7.06
N LEU A 122 12.65 -28.95 6.14
CA LEU A 122 12.41 -28.63 4.71
C LEU A 122 11.17 -27.77 4.50
N GLY A 123 10.10 -28.02 5.27
CA GLY A 123 8.90 -27.19 5.22
C GLY A 123 9.17 -25.76 5.73
N VAL A 124 10.00 -25.60 6.77
CA VAL A 124 10.44 -24.30 7.26
C VAL A 124 11.21 -23.56 6.16
N LEU A 125 12.18 -24.20 5.51
CA LEU A 125 12.93 -23.61 4.40
C LEU A 125 12.01 -23.19 3.24
N GLY A 126 11.00 -24.02 2.91
CA GLY A 126 10.01 -23.68 1.89
C GLY A 126 9.19 -22.43 2.24
N VAL A 127 8.75 -22.30 3.49
CA VAL A 127 8.02 -21.10 3.96
C VAL A 127 8.92 -19.87 3.97
N VAL A 128 10.17 -20.01 4.41
CA VAL A 128 11.16 -18.93 4.40
C VAL A 128 11.46 -18.48 2.96
N ALA A 129 11.65 -19.43 2.04
CA ALA A 129 11.85 -19.11 0.62
C ALA A 129 10.64 -18.36 0.04
N ALA A 130 9.41 -18.79 0.34
CA ALA A 130 8.21 -18.07 -0.08
C ALA A 130 8.13 -16.65 0.53
N THR A 131 8.56 -16.47 1.79
CA THR A 131 8.62 -15.14 2.43
C THR A 131 9.60 -14.24 1.69
N VAL A 132 10.80 -14.70 1.41
CA VAL A 132 11.82 -13.94 0.68
C VAL A 132 11.37 -13.60 -0.76
N MET A 133 10.69 -14.55 -1.44
CA MET A 133 10.12 -14.28 -2.77
C MET A 133 8.97 -13.26 -2.72
N LEU A 134 8.17 -13.26 -1.65
CA LEU A 134 7.16 -12.24 -1.43
C LEU A 134 7.81 -10.86 -1.21
N GLU A 135 8.88 -10.79 -0.42
CA GLU A 135 9.67 -9.57 -0.22
C GLU A 135 10.31 -9.07 -1.52
N LEU A 136 10.79 -9.99 -2.37
CA LEU A 136 11.29 -9.65 -3.71
C LEU A 136 10.18 -9.01 -4.56
N SER A 137 8.97 -9.57 -4.52
CA SER A 137 7.83 -9.02 -5.27
C SER A 137 7.36 -7.66 -4.73
N MET A 138 7.57 -7.39 -3.43
CA MET A 138 7.30 -6.08 -2.82
C MET A 138 8.33 -5.03 -3.24
N GLY A 139 9.58 -5.44 -3.40
CA GLY A 139 10.73 -4.55 -3.55
C GLY A 139 11.20 -3.94 -2.23
N SER A 140 12.50 -3.65 -2.13
CA SER A 140 13.15 -3.27 -0.88
C SER A 140 12.54 -2.04 -0.20
N ARG A 141 12.16 -1.01 -0.98
CA ARG A 141 11.54 0.22 -0.45
C ARG A 141 10.22 -0.08 0.27
N SER A 142 9.39 -0.94 -0.30
CA SER A 142 8.08 -1.29 0.24
C SER A 142 8.15 -2.05 1.57
N LEU A 143 9.32 -2.62 1.92
CA LEU A 143 9.51 -3.30 3.21
C LEU A 143 9.49 -2.36 4.41
N VAL A 144 9.66 -1.06 4.18
CA VAL A 144 9.67 -0.01 5.21
C VAL A 144 8.66 1.10 4.92
N GLU A 145 7.81 0.92 3.92
CA GLU A 145 6.81 1.89 3.47
C GLU A 145 5.56 1.86 4.37
N ALA A 146 5.19 3.01 4.92
CA ALA A 146 4.05 3.13 5.84
C ALA A 146 2.68 3.12 5.16
N ARG A 147 2.62 3.32 3.83
CA ARG A 147 1.37 3.19 3.08
C ARG A 147 0.74 1.85 3.40
N GLN A 148 -0.53 1.87 3.75
CA GLN A 148 -1.29 0.77 4.33
C GLN A 148 -1.15 -0.55 3.56
N GLN A 149 -1.28 -0.49 2.24
CA GLN A 149 -1.23 -1.68 1.38
C GLN A 149 0.15 -2.35 1.33
N TRP A 150 1.22 -1.61 1.59
CA TRP A 150 2.58 -2.16 1.70
C TRP A 150 2.87 -2.66 3.12
N ALA A 151 2.57 -1.82 4.11
CA ALA A 151 2.79 -2.16 5.51
C ALA A 151 2.02 -3.41 5.96
N LEU A 152 0.92 -3.76 5.28
CA LEU A 152 0.08 -4.92 5.62
C LEU A 152 0.43 -6.22 4.89
N MET A 153 1.37 -6.23 3.94
CA MET A 153 1.70 -7.43 3.16
C MET A 153 2.23 -8.58 4.04
N LEU A 154 3.27 -8.33 4.83
CA LEU A 154 3.85 -9.34 5.71
C LEU A 154 2.97 -9.64 6.93
N PRO A 155 2.27 -8.68 7.56
CA PRO A 155 1.21 -8.98 8.51
C PRO A 155 0.09 -9.89 7.95
N MET A 156 -0.34 -9.68 6.70
CA MET A 156 -1.34 -10.56 6.06
C MET A 156 -0.79 -11.97 5.81
N TRP A 157 0.50 -12.08 5.45
CA TRP A 157 1.19 -13.37 5.38
C TRP A 157 1.22 -14.07 6.73
N CYS A 158 1.54 -13.34 7.80
CA CYS A 158 1.49 -13.87 9.16
C CYS A 158 0.06 -14.30 9.56
N LEU A 159 -0.95 -13.50 9.22
CA LEU A 159 -2.36 -13.80 9.51
C LEU A 159 -2.77 -15.16 8.95
N ILE A 160 -2.56 -15.44 7.68
CA ILE A 160 -2.96 -16.72 7.07
C ILE A 160 -2.17 -17.90 7.65
N MET A 161 -0.92 -17.72 8.04
CA MET A 161 -0.13 -18.73 8.73
C MET A 161 -0.69 -19.02 10.14
N LEU A 162 -1.15 -18.01 10.86
CA LEU A 162 -1.82 -18.17 12.16
C LEU A 162 -3.18 -18.87 12.03
N VAL A 163 -3.94 -18.57 10.97
CA VAL A 163 -5.18 -19.30 10.62
C VAL A 163 -4.88 -20.78 10.42
N TRP A 164 -3.83 -21.10 9.68
CA TRP A 164 -3.39 -22.49 9.48
C TRP A 164 -3.00 -23.17 10.81
N ALA A 165 -2.29 -22.48 11.71
CA ALA A 165 -1.94 -23.02 13.02
C ALA A 165 -3.18 -23.36 13.86
N LEU A 166 -4.16 -22.46 13.90
CA LEU A 166 -5.42 -22.70 14.62
C LEU A 166 -6.23 -23.84 14.01
N ALA A 167 -6.28 -23.93 12.68
CA ALA A 167 -6.91 -25.05 11.99
C ALA A 167 -6.22 -26.39 12.27
N CYS A 168 -4.94 -26.38 12.65
CA CYS A 168 -4.21 -27.54 13.17
C CYS A 168 -4.45 -27.81 14.66
N GLY A 169 -5.23 -27.01 15.38
CA GLY A 169 -5.52 -27.12 16.80
C GLY A 169 -4.46 -26.47 17.72
N ARG A 170 -3.58 -25.65 17.19
CA ARG A 170 -2.50 -24.98 17.91
C ARG A 170 -2.97 -23.67 18.53
N THR A 171 -3.31 -23.69 19.82
CA THR A 171 -3.94 -22.55 20.52
C THR A 171 -3.00 -21.40 20.81
N PHE A 172 -1.68 -21.60 20.76
CA PHE A 172 -0.70 -20.50 20.89
C PHE A 172 -0.88 -19.40 19.84
N ALA A 173 -1.47 -19.73 18.69
CA ALA A 173 -1.69 -18.80 17.60
C ALA A 173 -2.88 -17.85 17.83
N LEU A 174 -3.71 -18.06 18.87
CA LEU A 174 -4.96 -17.34 19.05
C LEU A 174 -4.75 -15.85 19.38
N VAL A 175 -3.87 -15.55 20.34
CA VAL A 175 -3.58 -14.16 20.72
C VAL A 175 -2.86 -13.40 19.59
N PRO A 176 -1.78 -13.96 18.98
CA PRO A 176 -1.18 -13.32 17.80
C PRO A 176 -2.16 -13.12 16.64
N LEU A 177 -3.08 -14.06 16.40
CA LEU A 177 -4.12 -13.90 15.36
C LEU A 177 -5.00 -12.69 15.64
N VAL A 178 -5.45 -12.49 16.88
CA VAL A 178 -6.26 -11.34 17.26
C VAL A 178 -5.51 -10.04 17.02
N VAL A 179 -4.24 -9.94 17.43
CA VAL A 179 -3.42 -8.74 17.22
C VAL A 179 -3.27 -8.44 15.72
N VAL A 180 -2.83 -9.43 14.95
CA VAL A 180 -2.55 -9.25 13.52
C VAL A 180 -3.84 -8.99 12.74
N ALA A 181 -4.92 -9.73 13.02
CA ALA A 181 -6.22 -9.53 12.38
C ALA A 181 -6.80 -8.13 12.69
N SER A 182 -6.67 -7.67 13.94
CA SER A 182 -7.10 -6.33 14.33
C SER A 182 -6.28 -5.25 13.62
N LEU A 183 -4.96 -5.40 13.57
CA LEU A 183 -4.08 -4.49 12.83
C LEU A 183 -4.49 -4.41 11.35
N VAL A 184 -4.62 -5.57 10.70
CA VAL A 184 -4.99 -5.64 9.28
C VAL A 184 -6.36 -5.02 9.01
N ALA A 185 -7.37 -5.36 9.83
CA ALA A 185 -8.74 -4.87 9.64
C ALA A 185 -8.89 -3.38 9.93
N GLN A 186 -8.19 -2.87 10.93
CA GLN A 186 -8.28 -1.45 11.30
C GLN A 186 -7.51 -0.53 10.36
N THR A 187 -6.43 -1.03 9.78
CA THR A 187 -5.53 -0.22 8.95
C THR A 187 -6.10 0.05 7.55
N HIS A 188 -6.81 -0.92 6.92
CA HIS A 188 -7.33 -0.72 5.57
C HIS A 188 -8.62 -1.50 5.31
N LEU A 189 -9.68 -0.81 4.87
CA LEU A 189 -11.02 -1.40 4.69
C LEU A 189 -11.05 -2.60 3.73
N THR A 190 -10.30 -2.56 2.61
CA THR A 190 -10.29 -3.68 1.67
C THR A 190 -9.57 -4.91 2.23
N PHE A 191 -8.58 -4.72 3.10
CA PHE A 191 -7.95 -5.80 3.83
C PHE A 191 -8.88 -6.38 4.91
N ALA A 192 -9.75 -5.54 5.51
CA ALA A 192 -10.78 -6.01 6.45
C ALA A 192 -11.74 -7.01 5.79
N LEU A 193 -12.09 -6.79 4.50
CA LEU A 193 -12.94 -7.72 3.73
C LEU A 193 -12.35 -9.14 3.64
N VAL A 194 -11.06 -9.29 3.85
CA VAL A 194 -10.35 -10.58 3.82
C VAL A 194 -10.01 -11.06 5.23
N ALA A 195 -9.62 -10.15 6.12
CA ALA A 195 -9.27 -10.50 7.50
C ALA A 195 -10.45 -11.12 8.24
N VAL A 196 -11.68 -10.61 8.04
CA VAL A 196 -12.89 -11.15 8.68
C VAL A 196 -13.15 -12.62 8.26
N PRO A 197 -13.24 -12.97 6.96
CA PRO A 197 -13.34 -14.38 6.54
C PRO A 197 -12.18 -15.25 7.05
N CYS A 198 -10.95 -14.73 7.13
CA CYS A 198 -9.81 -15.46 7.69
C CYS A 198 -10.01 -15.78 9.19
N VAL A 199 -10.52 -14.83 9.98
CA VAL A 199 -10.85 -15.05 11.39
C VAL A 199 -11.96 -16.09 11.55
N VAL A 200 -13.01 -16.01 10.70
CA VAL A 200 -14.08 -17.02 10.69
C VAL A 200 -13.51 -18.40 10.34
N LEU A 201 -12.64 -18.48 9.33
CA LEU A 201 -11.96 -19.73 8.95
C LEU A 201 -11.12 -20.30 10.09
N ALA A 202 -10.41 -19.46 10.83
CA ALA A 202 -9.65 -19.86 12.01
C ALA A 202 -10.58 -20.41 13.12
N ALA A 203 -11.71 -19.76 13.38
CA ALA A 203 -12.69 -20.21 14.36
C ALA A 203 -13.31 -21.56 13.96
N VAL A 204 -13.69 -21.71 12.69
CA VAL A 204 -14.19 -23.01 12.16
C VAL A 204 -13.14 -24.09 12.30
N GLY A 205 -11.89 -23.82 11.92
CA GLY A 205 -10.76 -24.73 12.05
C GLY A 205 -10.54 -25.18 13.51
N LEU A 206 -10.65 -24.22 14.44
CA LEU A 206 -10.53 -24.50 15.88
C LEU A 206 -11.66 -25.41 16.38
N VAL A 207 -12.91 -25.16 15.97
CA VAL A 207 -14.08 -26.00 16.31
C VAL A 207 -13.92 -27.41 15.75
N VAL A 208 -13.50 -27.55 14.49
CA VAL A 208 -13.25 -28.84 13.85
C VAL A 208 -12.14 -29.62 14.61
N SER A 209 -11.04 -28.93 14.95
CA SER A 209 -9.94 -29.53 15.71
C SER A 209 -10.37 -29.97 17.11
N ARG A 210 -11.26 -29.19 17.77
CA ARG A 210 -11.85 -29.57 19.07
C ARG A 210 -12.71 -30.82 18.97
N ARG A 211 -13.60 -30.88 17.96
CA ARG A 211 -14.45 -32.07 17.73
C ARG A 211 -13.64 -33.30 17.39
N SER A 212 -12.50 -33.16 16.76
CA SER A 212 -11.57 -34.24 16.42
C SER A 212 -10.67 -34.65 17.59
N GLY A 213 -10.79 -34.04 18.77
CA GLY A 213 -9.97 -34.36 19.95
C GLY A 213 -8.49 -33.94 19.83
N VAL A 214 -8.15 -33.07 18.86
CA VAL A 214 -6.75 -32.69 18.55
C VAL A 214 -6.52 -31.20 18.81
N ILE A 215 -6.94 -30.74 19.99
CA ILE A 215 -6.76 -29.34 20.39
C ILE A 215 -5.92 -29.22 21.64
N GLU A 216 -5.01 -28.27 21.66
CA GLU A 216 -4.31 -27.83 22.87
C GLU A 216 -5.27 -27.15 23.86
N PRO A 217 -4.91 -27.01 25.15
CA PRO A 217 -5.73 -26.33 26.15
C PRO A 217 -6.15 -24.92 25.67
N LEU A 218 -7.46 -24.61 25.70
CA LEU A 218 -8.04 -23.43 25.09
C LEU A 218 -8.41 -22.32 26.09
N ARG A 219 -8.70 -22.65 27.37
CA ARG A 219 -9.29 -21.67 28.30
C ARG A 219 -8.43 -20.41 28.48
N ARG A 220 -7.14 -20.57 28.78
CA ARG A 220 -6.22 -19.44 28.99
C ARG A 220 -5.98 -18.65 27.70
N PRO A 221 -5.63 -19.28 26.55
CA PRO A 221 -5.51 -18.56 25.29
C PRO A 221 -6.78 -17.77 24.90
N LEU A 222 -7.98 -18.30 25.16
CA LEU A 222 -9.24 -17.65 24.86
C LEU A 222 -9.46 -16.41 25.75
N ALA A 223 -9.16 -16.49 27.05
CA ALA A 223 -9.26 -15.35 27.95
C ALA A 223 -8.30 -14.22 27.55
N PHE A 224 -7.04 -14.56 27.22
CA PHE A 224 -6.09 -13.57 26.73
C PHE A 224 -6.49 -12.99 25.36
N ALA A 225 -7.03 -13.81 24.46
CA ALA A 225 -7.51 -13.33 23.17
C ALA A 225 -8.69 -12.36 23.34
N ALA A 226 -9.64 -12.66 24.23
CA ALA A 226 -10.76 -11.77 24.53
C ALA A 226 -10.28 -10.42 25.10
N MET A 227 -9.35 -10.44 26.06
CA MET A 227 -8.75 -9.23 26.60
C MET A 227 -7.99 -8.45 25.52
N THR A 228 -7.21 -9.12 24.69
CA THR A 228 -6.48 -8.49 23.58
C THR A 228 -7.45 -7.87 22.56
N THR A 229 -8.57 -8.55 22.24
CA THR A 229 -9.60 -8.00 21.36
C THR A 229 -10.16 -6.69 21.94
N PHE A 230 -10.51 -6.70 23.23
CA PHE A 230 -11.00 -5.51 23.90
C PHE A 230 -10.00 -4.34 23.82
N VAL A 231 -8.73 -4.60 24.11
CA VAL A 231 -7.66 -3.59 24.02
C VAL A 231 -7.50 -3.05 22.61
N CYS A 232 -7.42 -3.93 21.61
CA CYS A 232 -7.24 -3.53 20.21
C CYS A 232 -8.44 -2.73 19.65
N TRP A 233 -9.65 -2.98 20.13
CA TRP A 233 -10.86 -2.35 19.62
C TRP A 233 -11.44 -1.27 20.53
N ALA A 234 -10.80 -0.96 21.65
CA ALA A 234 -11.29 0.04 22.61
C ALA A 234 -11.50 1.42 21.96
N GLN A 235 -10.53 1.90 21.17
CA GLN A 235 -10.61 3.19 20.49
C GLN A 235 -11.68 3.22 19.37
N PRO A 236 -11.74 2.26 18.43
CA PRO A 236 -12.81 2.18 17.45
C PRO A 236 -14.20 2.07 18.07
N LEU A 237 -14.34 1.33 19.17
CA LEU A 237 -15.62 1.23 19.88
C LEU A 237 -15.98 2.52 20.59
N TRP A 238 -14.99 3.23 21.15
CA TRP A 238 -15.23 4.55 21.73
C TRP A 238 -15.75 5.52 20.65
N ASP A 239 -15.10 5.59 19.48
CA ASP A 239 -15.58 6.41 18.36
C ASP A 239 -16.99 6.01 17.94
N GLN A 240 -17.27 4.71 17.86
CA GLN A 240 -18.57 4.21 17.43
C GLN A 240 -19.72 4.67 18.32
N PHE A 241 -19.51 4.69 19.64
CA PHE A 241 -20.60 4.94 20.60
C PHE A 241 -20.64 6.38 21.13
N PHE A 242 -19.51 7.09 21.10
CA PHE A 242 -19.38 8.39 21.79
C PHE A 242 -18.89 9.51 20.88
N ASP A 243 -18.52 9.24 19.62
CA ASP A 243 -18.04 10.27 18.69
C ASP A 243 -18.69 10.12 17.31
N SER A 244 -17.98 9.70 16.28
CA SER A 244 -18.44 9.79 14.90
C SER A 244 -19.37 8.67 14.45
N GLY A 245 -19.32 7.52 15.10
CA GLY A 245 -20.04 6.33 14.66
C GLY A 245 -19.48 5.73 13.37
N ASN A 246 -18.15 5.81 13.15
CA ASN A 246 -17.52 5.46 11.89
C ASN A 246 -17.77 4.02 11.43
N ILE A 247 -17.81 3.03 12.35
CA ILE A 247 -18.10 1.63 12.00
C ILE A 247 -19.50 1.52 11.39
N GLY A 248 -20.50 2.18 12.00
CA GLY A 248 -21.87 2.22 11.50
C GLY A 248 -21.96 2.82 10.11
N ARG A 249 -21.24 3.95 9.87
CA ARG A 249 -21.16 4.61 8.56
C ARG A 249 -20.50 3.71 7.50
N VAL A 250 -19.39 3.05 7.83
CA VAL A 250 -18.75 2.09 6.92
C VAL A 250 -19.68 0.93 6.57
N VAL A 251 -20.45 0.43 7.51
CA VAL A 251 -21.40 -0.69 7.28
C VAL A 251 -22.61 -0.23 6.48
N SER A 252 -23.17 0.95 6.75
CA SER A 252 -24.34 1.48 6.02
C SER A 252 -24.01 1.94 4.60
N SER A 253 -22.75 2.36 4.35
CA SER A 253 -22.31 2.81 3.02
C SER A 253 -22.03 1.68 2.01
N ASN A 254 -22.56 0.49 2.24
CA ASN A 254 -22.37 -0.72 1.40
C ASN A 254 -22.97 -0.66 -0.02
N ASP A 255 -23.55 0.46 -0.46
CA ASP A 255 -24.10 0.65 -1.80
C ASP A 255 -23.04 0.89 -2.90
N VAL A 256 -21.76 0.92 -2.54
CA VAL A 256 -20.69 1.04 -3.55
C VAL A 256 -20.61 -0.27 -4.34
N ARG A 257 -21.04 -0.21 -5.61
CA ARG A 257 -20.94 -1.35 -6.52
C ARG A 257 -19.49 -1.82 -6.61
N GLY A 258 -19.24 -3.04 -6.14
CA GLY A 258 -17.96 -3.71 -6.30
C GLY A 258 -17.62 -3.98 -7.77
N VAL A 259 -16.38 -4.41 -8.02
CA VAL A 259 -15.93 -4.75 -9.39
C VAL A 259 -16.77 -5.85 -10.04
N GLY A 260 -17.42 -6.68 -9.23
CA GLY A 260 -18.27 -7.78 -9.70
C GLY A 260 -17.53 -9.10 -9.89
N ALA A 261 -18.28 -10.14 -10.20
CA ALA A 261 -17.78 -11.52 -10.21
C ALA A 261 -16.72 -11.76 -11.31
N THR A 262 -16.96 -11.32 -12.54
CA THR A 262 -16.08 -11.59 -13.69
C THR A 262 -14.75 -10.83 -13.61
N PRO A 263 -14.71 -9.52 -13.36
CA PRO A 263 -13.46 -8.81 -13.13
C PRO A 263 -12.70 -9.32 -11.91
N GLY A 264 -13.42 -9.65 -10.82
CA GLY A 264 -12.82 -10.25 -9.64
C GLY A 264 -12.17 -11.60 -9.91
N LEU A 265 -12.79 -12.45 -10.73
CA LEU A 265 -12.23 -13.72 -11.15
C LEU A 265 -10.93 -13.53 -11.97
N ARG A 266 -10.90 -12.54 -12.86
CA ARG A 266 -9.71 -12.21 -13.64
C ARG A 266 -8.54 -11.77 -12.75
N LEU A 267 -8.80 -10.85 -11.81
CA LEU A 267 -7.77 -10.40 -10.86
C LEU A 267 -7.19 -11.58 -10.05
N VAL A 268 -8.06 -12.46 -9.53
CA VAL A 268 -7.60 -13.66 -8.81
C VAL A 268 -6.80 -14.58 -9.72
N ALA A 269 -7.24 -14.81 -10.95
CA ALA A 269 -6.50 -15.64 -11.92
C ALA A 269 -5.12 -15.06 -12.23
N ASP A 270 -5.02 -13.75 -12.40
CA ASP A 270 -3.76 -13.07 -12.70
C ASP A 270 -2.78 -13.14 -11.53
N VAL A 271 -3.24 -13.05 -10.28
CA VAL A 271 -2.37 -13.11 -9.11
C VAL A 271 -2.01 -14.55 -8.70
N PHE A 272 -2.96 -15.50 -8.78
CA PHE A 272 -2.77 -16.85 -8.27
C PHE A 272 -2.31 -17.86 -9.33
N ALA A 273 -2.69 -17.65 -10.61
CA ALA A 273 -2.58 -18.67 -11.64
C ALA A 273 -1.76 -18.23 -12.82
N SER A 274 -0.55 -18.38 -12.95
CA SER A 274 0.39 -18.37 -14.06
C SER A 274 0.63 -17.04 -14.81
N PRO A 275 1.83 -16.60 -14.81
CA PRO A 275 2.78 -16.76 -13.72
C PRO A 275 2.23 -16.07 -12.50
N PRO A 276 2.36 -16.62 -11.30
CA PRO A 276 1.87 -15.97 -10.11
C PRO A 276 2.60 -14.63 -9.93
N PHE A 277 1.85 -13.54 -9.83
CA PHE A 277 2.41 -12.19 -9.72
C PHE A 277 3.32 -12.00 -8.51
N TRP A 278 3.08 -12.74 -7.44
CA TRP A 278 3.90 -12.67 -6.25
C TRP A 278 5.35 -13.16 -6.46
N LEU A 279 5.66 -13.76 -7.64
CA LEU A 279 7.02 -14.14 -8.04
C LEU A 279 7.73 -13.12 -8.91
N GLY A 280 6.99 -12.16 -9.48
CA GLY A 280 7.53 -11.18 -10.42
C GLY A 280 7.36 -9.74 -9.94
N ASP A 281 7.83 -8.80 -10.71
CA ASP A 281 7.50 -7.39 -10.53
C ASP A 281 6.00 -7.24 -10.48
N SER A 282 5.50 -6.78 -9.35
CA SER A 282 4.09 -6.49 -9.23
C SER A 282 3.80 -5.34 -10.17
N ILE A 283 3.04 -5.64 -11.18
CA ILE A 283 2.66 -4.64 -12.15
C ILE A 283 1.57 -3.80 -11.52
N ALA A 284 1.97 -2.64 -10.97
CA ALA A 284 1.05 -1.58 -10.66
C ALA A 284 0.50 -1.07 -11.99
N ARG A 285 -0.60 -1.63 -12.44
CA ARG A 285 -1.34 -1.10 -13.57
C ARG A 285 -2.62 -0.49 -13.04
N PHE A 286 -2.73 0.82 -13.14
CA PHE A 286 -4.03 1.47 -13.15
C PHE A 286 -4.77 0.92 -14.38
N GLU A 287 -5.75 0.06 -14.18
CA GLU A 287 -6.64 -0.28 -15.28
C GLU A 287 -7.65 0.85 -15.45
N PRO A 288 -7.75 1.43 -16.66
CA PRO A 288 -8.74 2.45 -16.97
C PRO A 288 -10.15 1.92 -16.71
N GLN A 289 -11.08 2.81 -16.42
CA GLN A 289 -12.49 2.47 -16.28
C GLN A 289 -12.98 1.76 -17.54
N GLY A 290 -13.22 0.45 -17.46
CA GLY A 290 -13.71 -0.35 -18.58
C GLY A 290 -12.79 -1.46 -19.08
N GLY A 291 -11.51 -1.48 -18.69
CA GLY A 291 -10.50 -2.39 -19.25
C GLY A 291 -10.49 -3.83 -18.73
N LEU A 292 -11.23 -4.16 -17.67
CA LEU A 292 -11.34 -5.52 -17.15
C LEU A 292 -12.41 -6.32 -17.90
N VAL A 293 -12.17 -6.61 -19.14
CA VAL A 293 -12.96 -7.64 -19.86
C VAL A 293 -12.44 -9.00 -19.42
N GLY A 294 -13.26 -9.77 -18.68
CA GLY A 294 -12.93 -11.12 -18.28
C GLY A 294 -12.63 -11.97 -19.50
N SER A 295 -11.40 -12.48 -19.63
CA SER A 295 -11.08 -13.41 -20.68
C SER A 295 -11.50 -14.82 -20.26
N THR A 296 -12.02 -15.61 -21.20
CA THR A 296 -12.26 -17.05 -21.02
C THR A 296 -10.99 -17.77 -20.53
N ALA A 297 -9.80 -17.33 -20.99
CA ALA A 297 -8.51 -17.83 -20.53
C ALA A 297 -8.28 -17.64 -19.02
N ALA A 298 -8.69 -16.51 -18.43
CA ALA A 298 -8.56 -16.30 -16.98
C ALA A 298 -9.47 -17.27 -16.20
N ALA A 299 -10.69 -17.50 -16.68
CA ALA A 299 -11.60 -18.46 -16.06
C ALA A 299 -11.05 -19.89 -16.12
N TRP A 300 -10.47 -20.31 -17.25
CA TRP A 300 -9.82 -21.62 -17.38
C TRP A 300 -8.59 -21.76 -16.47
N ARG A 301 -7.74 -20.76 -16.40
CA ARG A 301 -6.56 -20.76 -15.50
C ARG A 301 -6.98 -20.92 -14.04
N LEU A 302 -7.92 -20.10 -13.57
CA LEU A 302 -8.38 -20.17 -12.19
C LEU A 302 -9.14 -21.45 -11.89
N GLY A 303 -10.01 -21.90 -12.82
CA GLY A 303 -10.74 -23.16 -12.72
C GLY A 303 -9.81 -24.37 -12.63
N SER A 304 -8.75 -24.41 -13.45
CA SER A 304 -7.73 -25.47 -13.43
C SER A 304 -6.95 -25.47 -12.11
N LEU A 305 -6.54 -24.30 -11.62
CA LEU A 305 -5.87 -24.17 -10.34
C LEU A 305 -6.78 -24.65 -9.18
N PHE A 306 -8.04 -24.26 -9.20
CA PHE A 306 -9.01 -24.66 -8.18
C PHE A 306 -9.27 -26.18 -8.20
N ALA A 307 -9.44 -26.77 -9.39
CA ALA A 307 -9.59 -28.20 -9.57
C ALA A 307 -8.35 -28.97 -9.07
N LEU A 308 -7.14 -28.49 -9.41
CA LEU A 308 -5.89 -29.04 -8.92
C LEU A 308 -5.80 -28.96 -7.39
N ALA A 309 -6.16 -27.82 -6.81
CA ALA A 309 -6.13 -27.64 -5.36
C ALA A 309 -7.09 -28.63 -4.65
N ILE A 310 -8.30 -28.81 -5.17
CA ILE A 310 -9.25 -29.80 -4.64
C ILE A 310 -8.71 -31.22 -4.82
N ALA A 311 -8.22 -31.56 -6.00
CA ALA A 311 -7.69 -32.90 -6.29
C ALA A 311 -6.52 -33.27 -5.36
N LEU A 312 -5.59 -32.34 -5.14
CA LEU A 312 -4.47 -32.53 -4.22
C LEU A 312 -4.95 -32.65 -2.76
N ALA A 313 -5.88 -31.80 -2.34
CA ALA A 313 -6.46 -31.85 -0.98
C ALA A 313 -7.15 -33.22 -0.74
N VAL A 314 -7.97 -33.67 -1.68
CA VAL A 314 -8.63 -34.98 -1.61
C VAL A 314 -7.60 -36.11 -1.60
N ALA A 315 -6.64 -36.08 -2.52
CA ALA A 315 -5.62 -37.13 -2.62
C ALA A 315 -4.78 -37.28 -1.34
N VAL A 316 -4.33 -36.15 -0.77
CA VAL A 316 -3.53 -36.12 0.48
C VAL A 316 -4.36 -36.61 1.67
N CYS A 317 -5.65 -36.23 1.75
CA CYS A 317 -6.53 -36.65 2.83
C CYS A 317 -6.91 -38.13 2.74
N VAL A 318 -7.29 -38.63 1.55
CA VAL A 318 -7.68 -40.03 1.31
C VAL A 318 -6.49 -40.95 1.54
N ARG A 319 -5.33 -40.63 0.99
CA ARG A 319 -4.10 -41.41 1.15
C ARG A 319 -3.45 -41.20 2.52
N ARG A 320 -3.93 -40.25 3.31
CA ARG A 320 -3.31 -39.84 4.58
C ARG A 320 -1.82 -39.52 4.46
N SER A 321 -1.41 -39.02 3.29
CA SER A 321 -0.02 -38.70 2.99
C SER A 321 0.46 -37.46 3.76
N GLY A 322 1.67 -37.55 4.32
CA GLY A 322 2.29 -36.47 5.07
C GLY A 322 1.66 -36.19 6.44
N PRO A 323 2.21 -35.19 7.18
CA PRO A 323 1.71 -34.82 8.50
C PRO A 323 0.33 -34.11 8.40
N ARG A 324 -0.39 -34.09 9.53
CA ARG A 324 -1.71 -33.44 9.60
C ARG A 324 -1.67 -31.97 9.12
N SER A 325 -0.64 -31.24 9.47
CA SER A 325 -0.45 -29.84 9.07
C SER A 325 -0.49 -29.66 7.56
N VAL A 326 0.16 -30.53 6.79
CA VAL A 326 0.13 -30.50 5.32
C VAL A 326 -1.27 -30.79 4.78
N ARG A 327 -1.97 -31.78 5.36
CA ARG A 327 -3.36 -32.08 4.95
C ARG A 327 -4.30 -30.90 5.22
N VAL A 328 -4.16 -30.24 6.37
CA VAL A 328 -4.93 -29.04 6.71
C VAL A 328 -4.59 -27.91 5.76
N ALA A 329 -3.31 -27.64 5.47
CA ALA A 329 -2.93 -26.61 4.50
C ALA A 329 -3.51 -26.88 3.11
N ALA A 330 -3.47 -28.15 2.65
CA ALA A 330 -4.05 -28.53 1.36
C ALA A 330 -5.56 -28.28 1.29
N VAL A 331 -6.30 -28.53 2.39
CA VAL A 331 -7.74 -28.22 2.48
C VAL A 331 -8.00 -26.72 2.53
N LEU A 332 -7.15 -25.94 3.21
CA LEU A 332 -7.27 -24.49 3.27
C LEU A 332 -7.04 -23.82 1.90
N GLY A 333 -6.19 -24.40 1.04
CA GLY A 333 -5.87 -23.84 -0.28
C GLY A 333 -7.09 -23.43 -1.12
N PRO A 334 -7.99 -24.38 -1.49
CA PRO A 334 -9.19 -24.05 -2.24
C PRO A 334 -10.15 -23.10 -1.49
N ILE A 335 -10.21 -23.15 -0.16
CA ILE A 335 -11.03 -22.25 0.65
C ILE A 335 -10.48 -20.82 0.55
N VAL A 336 -9.16 -20.65 0.62
CA VAL A 336 -8.50 -19.35 0.45
C VAL A 336 -8.75 -18.78 -0.95
N LEU A 337 -8.71 -19.61 -2.00
CA LEU A 337 -9.07 -19.18 -3.36
C LEU A 337 -10.51 -18.65 -3.44
N LEU A 338 -11.47 -19.33 -2.81
CA LEU A 338 -12.87 -18.89 -2.75
C LEU A 338 -13.04 -17.58 -1.97
N ILE A 339 -12.39 -17.46 -0.80
CA ILE A 339 -12.38 -16.22 -0.01
C ILE A 339 -11.80 -15.09 -0.85
N SER A 340 -10.68 -15.32 -1.52
CA SER A 340 -10.03 -14.31 -2.37
C SER A 340 -10.96 -13.84 -3.49
N TRP A 341 -11.59 -14.76 -4.22
CA TRP A 341 -12.55 -14.41 -5.26
C TRP A 341 -13.74 -13.63 -4.70
N ARG A 342 -14.37 -14.11 -3.62
CA ARG A 342 -15.52 -13.45 -3.00
C ARG A 342 -15.17 -12.04 -2.51
N SER A 343 -14.04 -11.88 -1.85
CA SER A 343 -13.58 -10.57 -1.36
C SER A 343 -13.25 -9.62 -2.50
N THR A 344 -12.64 -10.13 -3.58
CA THR A 344 -12.34 -9.33 -4.78
C THR A 344 -13.59 -8.79 -5.44
N THR A 345 -14.70 -9.53 -5.47
CA THR A 345 -15.97 -9.05 -6.06
C THR A 345 -16.50 -7.80 -5.38
N SER A 346 -16.13 -7.57 -4.13
CA SER A 346 -16.57 -6.44 -3.29
C SER A 346 -15.61 -5.25 -3.30
N ILE A 347 -14.47 -5.34 -4.01
CA ILE A 347 -13.52 -4.21 -4.14
C ILE A 347 -14.23 -3.05 -4.84
N PRO A 348 -14.23 -1.83 -4.27
CA PRO A 348 -14.86 -0.69 -4.92
C PRO A 348 -14.06 -0.25 -6.17
N ARG A 349 -14.76 0.12 -7.22
CA ARG A 349 -14.16 0.85 -8.35
C ARG A 349 -13.95 2.29 -7.92
N THR A 350 -12.73 2.77 -7.98
CA THR A 350 -12.42 4.17 -7.70
C THR A 350 -12.54 5.03 -8.97
N ALA A 351 -12.43 6.34 -8.83
CA ALA A 351 -12.34 7.27 -9.98
C ALA A 351 -11.13 6.96 -10.89
N PHE A 352 -10.17 6.19 -10.38
CA PHE A 352 -8.94 5.77 -11.07
C PHE A 352 -9.00 4.31 -11.56
N GLY A 353 -10.20 3.70 -11.60
CA GLY A 353 -10.37 2.29 -11.92
C GLY A 353 -10.15 1.38 -10.71
N ILE A 354 -9.61 0.19 -10.93
CA ILE A 354 -9.27 -0.77 -9.88
C ILE A 354 -7.80 -0.57 -9.51
N ALA A 355 -7.59 0.21 -8.45
CA ALA A 355 -6.25 0.48 -7.98
C ALA A 355 -5.64 -0.74 -7.27
N GLU A 356 -4.39 -1.04 -7.54
CA GLU A 356 -3.62 -2.17 -7.01
C GLU A 356 -3.65 -2.24 -5.48
N GLN A 357 -3.62 -1.11 -4.80
CA GLN A 357 -3.70 -1.04 -3.34
C GLN A 357 -4.93 -1.76 -2.76
N ASN A 358 -6.01 -1.87 -3.53
CA ASN A 358 -7.24 -2.49 -3.06
C ASN A 358 -7.24 -4.01 -3.12
N TYR A 359 -6.29 -4.63 -3.82
CA TYR A 359 -6.22 -6.10 -3.97
C TYR A 359 -4.85 -6.70 -3.66
N ARG A 360 -3.90 -5.91 -3.18
CA ARG A 360 -2.54 -6.35 -2.88
C ARG A 360 -2.47 -7.43 -1.78
N TRP A 361 -3.48 -7.54 -0.93
CA TRP A 361 -3.65 -8.63 0.03
C TRP A 361 -3.70 -10.02 -0.61
N MET A 362 -3.92 -10.13 -1.92
CA MET A 362 -3.90 -11.41 -2.64
C MET A 362 -2.50 -12.03 -2.70
N TRP A 363 -1.42 -11.26 -2.74
CA TRP A 363 -0.04 -11.78 -2.85
C TRP A 363 0.31 -12.75 -1.72
N PRO A 364 0.18 -12.39 -0.45
CA PRO A 364 0.46 -13.33 0.65
C PRO A 364 -0.48 -14.53 0.64
N LEU A 365 -1.73 -14.39 0.21
CA LEU A 365 -2.65 -15.53 0.09
C LEU A 365 -2.26 -16.46 -1.06
N ALA A 366 -1.80 -15.92 -2.18
CA ALA A 366 -1.28 -16.69 -3.30
C ALA A 366 -0.01 -17.46 -2.92
N ALA A 367 0.89 -16.83 -2.16
CA ALA A 367 2.07 -17.49 -1.59
C ALA A 367 1.66 -18.67 -0.70
N PHE A 368 0.64 -18.50 0.17
CA PHE A 368 0.11 -19.59 0.99
C PHE A 368 -0.44 -20.75 0.13
N VAL A 369 -1.26 -20.46 -0.86
CA VAL A 369 -1.84 -21.50 -1.74
C VAL A 369 -0.72 -22.24 -2.47
N THR A 370 0.28 -21.56 -3.00
CA THR A 370 1.43 -22.18 -3.67
C THR A 370 2.21 -23.09 -2.71
N CYS A 371 2.49 -22.62 -1.50
CA CYS A 371 3.15 -23.45 -0.47
C CYS A 371 2.32 -24.68 -0.11
N ALA A 372 1.00 -24.53 0.04
CA ALA A 372 0.10 -25.63 0.37
C ALA A 372 0.05 -26.68 -0.74
N LEU A 373 -0.03 -26.27 -2.00
CA LEU A 373 -0.01 -27.15 -3.17
C LEU A 373 1.34 -27.88 -3.30
N GLY A 374 2.45 -27.13 -3.17
CA GLY A 374 3.80 -27.70 -3.19
C GLY A 374 4.01 -28.72 -2.09
N ALA A 375 3.59 -28.41 -0.85
CA ALA A 375 3.68 -29.35 0.29
C ALA A 375 2.82 -30.61 0.06
N ALA A 376 1.61 -30.45 -0.47
CA ALA A 376 0.73 -31.57 -0.81
C ALA A 376 1.35 -32.46 -1.89
N MET A 377 1.91 -31.86 -2.94
CA MET A 377 2.59 -32.59 -4.00
C MET A 377 3.79 -33.37 -3.49
N VAL A 378 4.66 -32.74 -2.70
CA VAL A 378 5.82 -33.39 -2.08
C VAL A 378 5.37 -34.55 -1.18
N ALA A 379 4.29 -34.36 -0.39
CA ALA A 379 3.76 -35.41 0.50
C ALA A 379 3.27 -36.63 -0.30
N LEU A 380 2.64 -36.43 -1.47
CA LEU A 380 2.16 -37.52 -2.32
C LEU A 380 3.28 -38.24 -3.08
N LEU A 381 4.35 -37.53 -3.44
CA LEU A 381 5.44 -38.05 -4.26
C LEU A 381 6.59 -38.64 -3.41
N ARG A 382 6.70 -38.27 -2.13
CA ARG A 382 7.80 -38.68 -1.25
C ARG A 382 7.97 -40.20 -1.13
N GLU A 383 6.89 -40.95 -1.26
CA GLU A 383 6.91 -42.42 -1.23
C GLU A 383 7.54 -43.03 -2.50
N ARG A 384 7.66 -42.25 -3.59
CA ARG A 384 8.13 -42.73 -4.90
C ARG A 384 9.52 -42.26 -5.28
N VAL A 385 10.01 -41.15 -4.69
CA VAL A 385 11.25 -40.50 -5.15
C VAL A 385 12.07 -39.96 -3.99
N HIS A 386 13.09 -40.69 -3.56
CA HIS A 386 14.04 -40.25 -2.51
C HIS A 386 14.80 -38.97 -2.89
N VAL A 387 14.95 -38.66 -4.18
CA VAL A 387 15.67 -37.49 -4.71
C VAL A 387 14.89 -36.18 -4.50
N LEU A 388 13.55 -36.22 -4.27
CA LEU A 388 12.72 -35.03 -4.13
C LEU A 388 13.11 -34.14 -2.93
N GLY A 389 13.62 -34.72 -1.87
CA GLY A 389 14.08 -33.96 -0.68
C GLY A 389 15.26 -33.05 -1.00
N VAL A 390 16.23 -33.57 -1.75
CA VAL A 390 17.41 -32.80 -2.18
C VAL A 390 17.01 -31.72 -3.19
N GLY A 391 16.18 -32.08 -4.19
CA GLY A 391 15.68 -31.12 -5.17
C GLY A 391 14.87 -29.97 -4.53
N ALA A 392 14.03 -30.27 -3.55
CA ALA A 392 13.28 -29.25 -2.81
C ALA A 392 14.21 -28.34 -1.99
N ALA A 393 15.24 -28.87 -1.35
CA ALA A 393 16.23 -28.10 -0.62
C ALA A 393 17.04 -27.19 -1.56
N VAL A 394 17.47 -27.68 -2.71
CA VAL A 394 18.17 -26.89 -3.75
C VAL A 394 17.27 -25.79 -4.28
N ALA A 395 16.02 -26.09 -4.60
CA ALA A 395 15.05 -25.10 -5.08
C ALA A 395 14.79 -24.02 -4.01
N ALA A 396 14.59 -24.39 -2.75
CA ALA A 396 14.42 -23.43 -1.67
C ALA A 396 15.66 -22.54 -1.49
N THR A 397 16.86 -23.12 -1.54
CA THR A 397 18.12 -22.35 -1.46
C THR A 397 18.27 -21.40 -2.65
N ALA A 398 17.95 -21.84 -3.87
CA ALA A 398 17.95 -20.98 -5.06
C ALA A 398 16.97 -19.80 -4.92
N CYS A 399 15.74 -20.07 -4.45
CA CYS A 399 14.75 -19.02 -4.15
C CYS A 399 15.25 -18.04 -3.10
N LEU A 400 15.94 -18.52 -2.04
CA LEU A 400 16.53 -17.65 -1.03
C LEU A 400 17.58 -16.72 -1.64
N VAL A 401 18.53 -17.26 -2.42
CA VAL A 401 19.57 -16.46 -3.07
C VAL A 401 18.96 -15.46 -4.07
N ILE A 402 18.07 -15.92 -4.94
CA ILE A 402 17.42 -15.07 -5.96
C ILE A 402 16.57 -13.97 -5.29
N GLY A 403 15.86 -14.28 -4.21
CA GLY A 403 14.98 -13.34 -3.55
C GLY A 403 15.69 -12.32 -2.65
N ILE A 404 16.81 -12.71 -2.03
CA ILE A 404 17.54 -11.83 -1.10
C ILE A 404 18.45 -10.85 -1.86
N LEU A 405 19.23 -11.33 -2.83
CA LEU A 405 20.26 -10.53 -3.49
C LEU A 405 19.74 -9.22 -4.10
N PRO A 406 18.65 -9.20 -4.88
CA PRO A 406 18.16 -7.94 -5.45
C PRO A 406 17.81 -6.92 -4.36
N ASN A 407 17.16 -7.34 -3.28
CA ASN A 407 16.77 -6.45 -2.17
C ASN A 407 17.98 -5.97 -1.34
N LEU A 408 19.11 -6.68 -1.38
CA LEU A 408 20.34 -6.25 -0.70
C LEU A 408 21.20 -5.33 -1.57
N VAL A 409 21.27 -5.59 -2.89
CA VAL A 409 22.21 -4.91 -3.79
C VAL A 409 21.63 -3.62 -4.34
N THR A 410 20.35 -3.62 -4.70
CA THR A 410 19.68 -2.47 -5.32
C THR A 410 18.45 -2.06 -4.55
N VAL A 411 18.11 -0.77 -4.59
CA VAL A 411 16.78 -0.31 -4.21
C VAL A 411 15.85 -0.66 -5.37
N HIS A 412 15.10 -1.74 -5.23
CA HIS A 412 14.23 -2.28 -6.28
C HIS A 412 13.03 -1.37 -6.56
N ARG A 413 12.73 -1.16 -7.84
CA ARG A 413 11.74 -0.28 -8.49
C ARG A 413 12.24 1.14 -8.78
N GLU A 414 13.00 1.22 -9.85
CA GLU A 414 13.79 2.40 -10.17
C GLU A 414 13.00 3.61 -10.71
N ALA A 415 11.92 3.46 -11.44
CA ALA A 415 11.31 4.58 -12.14
C ALA A 415 10.50 5.51 -11.23
N GLU A 416 9.69 4.96 -10.33
CA GLU A 416 8.96 5.74 -9.32
C GLU A 416 9.91 6.29 -8.24
N LEU A 417 10.92 5.52 -7.85
CA LEU A 417 11.84 5.85 -6.76
C LEU A 417 12.78 7.00 -7.09
N ARG A 418 13.29 7.12 -8.33
CA ARG A 418 14.13 8.26 -8.72
C ARG A 418 13.37 9.59 -8.66
N THR A 419 12.08 9.57 -8.94
CA THR A 419 11.21 10.72 -8.77
C THR A 419 10.98 11.00 -7.29
N GLU A 420 10.75 9.96 -6.49
CA GLU A 420 10.56 10.07 -5.03
C GLU A 420 11.83 10.60 -4.34
N ASP A 421 13.02 10.15 -4.73
CA ASP A 421 14.28 10.62 -4.13
C ASP A 421 14.54 12.11 -4.43
N ARG A 422 14.25 12.58 -5.66
CA ARG A 422 14.34 14.01 -5.98
C ARG A 422 13.33 14.83 -5.20
N VAL A 423 12.09 14.36 -5.15
CA VAL A 423 11.01 15.02 -4.39
C VAL A 423 11.32 15.02 -2.89
N ALA A 424 11.95 13.96 -2.36
CA ALA A 424 12.41 13.91 -0.98
C ALA A 424 13.49 14.95 -0.70
N GLY A 425 14.44 15.15 -1.62
CA GLY A 425 15.42 16.23 -1.53
C GLY A 425 14.75 17.61 -1.46
N VAL A 426 13.80 17.88 -2.37
CA VAL A 426 13.02 19.14 -2.37
C VAL A 426 12.24 19.33 -1.05
N ALA A 427 11.64 18.26 -0.52
CA ALA A 427 10.93 18.33 0.76
C ALA A 427 11.87 18.56 1.95
N GLY A 428 13.09 18.00 1.90
CA GLY A 428 14.14 18.23 2.89
C GLY A 428 14.60 19.69 2.91
N GLU A 429 14.91 20.27 1.75
CA GLU A 429 15.25 21.69 1.60
C GLU A 429 14.10 22.58 2.13
N LEU A 430 12.89 22.34 1.66
CA LEU A 430 11.71 23.10 2.07
C LEU A 430 11.51 23.08 3.58
N ARG A 431 11.73 21.94 4.24
CA ARG A 431 11.61 21.83 5.69
C ARG A 431 12.72 22.52 6.44
N ALA A 432 13.94 22.53 5.90
CA ALA A 432 15.06 23.27 6.47
C ALA A 432 14.76 24.76 6.44
N ASP A 433 14.39 25.29 5.29
CA ASP A 433 14.00 26.70 5.11
C ASP A 433 12.82 27.10 5.99
N LEU A 434 11.79 26.23 6.05
CA LEU A 434 10.62 26.46 6.88
C LEU A 434 10.98 26.52 8.39
N ARG A 435 11.88 25.64 8.84
CA ARG A 435 12.33 25.63 10.23
C ARG A 435 13.14 26.88 10.56
N GLU A 436 14.05 27.29 9.67
CA GLU A 436 14.84 28.50 9.83
C GLU A 436 13.93 29.74 9.87
N SER A 437 13.06 29.88 8.90
CA SER A 437 12.16 31.03 8.79
C SER A 437 11.14 31.14 9.91
N LEU A 438 10.66 30.03 10.46
CA LEU A 438 9.71 30.01 11.58
C LEU A 438 10.40 30.06 12.94
N GLY A 439 11.65 29.54 13.05
CA GLY A 439 12.42 29.56 14.31
C GLY A 439 12.82 30.96 14.75
N ASP A 440 13.00 31.88 13.81
CA ASP A 440 13.35 33.29 14.06
C ASP A 440 12.11 34.16 14.37
N ARG A 441 10.91 33.62 14.25
CA ARG A 441 9.64 34.34 14.45
C ARG A 441 9.00 33.90 15.76
N ASP A 442 8.61 34.87 16.54
CA ASP A 442 7.71 34.64 17.67
C ASP A 442 6.29 34.43 17.13
N VAL A 443 6.03 33.19 16.63
CA VAL A 443 4.77 32.85 15.97
C VAL A 443 3.81 32.29 17.02
N ASP A 444 3.06 33.17 17.67
CA ASP A 444 2.00 32.81 18.60
C ASP A 444 0.73 32.39 17.87
N GLY A 445 0.31 31.15 18.07
CA GLY A 445 -1.01 30.65 17.71
C GLY A 445 -1.07 29.72 16.49
N PRO A 446 -2.20 29.02 16.28
CA PRO A 446 -2.39 28.10 15.16
C PRO A 446 -2.57 28.86 13.85
N PHE A 447 -2.04 28.29 12.76
CA PHE A 447 -2.33 28.71 11.40
C PHE A 447 -3.50 27.93 10.81
N VAL A 448 -4.29 28.57 9.93
CA VAL A 448 -5.14 27.84 8.99
C VAL A 448 -4.28 27.30 7.87
N PHE A 449 -4.12 25.99 7.79
CA PHE A 449 -3.36 25.32 6.74
C PHE A 449 -4.20 25.22 5.47
N ASP A 450 -3.85 25.98 4.43
CA ASP A 450 -4.62 26.10 3.20
C ASP A 450 -3.91 25.46 2.00
N ARG A 451 -4.55 24.47 1.40
CA ARG A 451 -4.04 23.67 0.29
C ARG A 451 -4.70 23.97 -1.06
N ARG A 452 -5.45 25.07 -1.16
CA ARG A 452 -6.20 25.37 -2.39
C ARG A 452 -5.34 25.52 -3.65
N TYR A 453 -4.06 25.88 -3.48
CA TYR A 453 -3.08 26.00 -4.56
C TYR A 453 -2.13 24.81 -4.66
N GLU A 454 -2.35 23.78 -3.87
CA GLU A 454 -1.62 22.54 -3.93
C GLU A 454 -2.24 21.61 -4.98
N ARG A 455 -1.42 21.12 -5.91
CA ARG A 455 -1.88 20.15 -6.90
C ARG A 455 -2.38 18.87 -6.25
N ALA A 456 -3.45 18.32 -6.77
CA ALA A 456 -3.94 17.00 -6.35
C ALA A 456 -2.82 15.96 -6.47
N PHE A 457 -2.62 15.18 -5.41
CA PHE A 457 -1.53 14.19 -5.28
C PHE A 457 -0.13 14.78 -5.13
N SER A 458 0.00 16.07 -4.82
CA SER A 458 1.27 16.63 -4.37
C SER A 458 1.74 15.90 -3.09
N PRO A 459 3.01 15.52 -3.03
CA PRO A 459 3.54 14.83 -1.85
C PRO A 459 3.90 15.76 -0.70
N PHE A 460 3.87 17.11 -0.91
CA PHE A 460 4.46 18.07 0.03
C PHE A 460 3.59 18.44 1.22
N GLY A 461 2.26 18.52 1.04
CA GLY A 461 1.37 19.02 2.10
C GLY A 461 1.57 18.34 3.45
N TYR A 462 1.62 17.01 3.47
CA TYR A 462 1.85 16.26 4.72
C TYR A 462 3.30 16.41 5.24
N SER A 463 4.29 16.53 4.36
CA SER A 463 5.68 16.79 4.76
C SER A 463 5.83 18.16 5.42
N ILE A 464 5.15 19.19 4.89
CA ILE A 464 5.10 20.54 5.49
C ILE A 464 4.42 20.49 6.86
N MET A 465 3.25 19.84 6.97
CA MET A 465 2.56 19.65 8.24
C MET A 465 3.44 18.96 9.29
N MET A 466 4.18 17.93 8.88
CA MET A 466 5.14 17.25 9.74
C MET A 466 6.29 18.18 10.17
N GLY A 467 6.73 19.05 9.27
CA GLY A 467 7.71 20.11 9.55
C GLY A 467 7.20 21.09 10.61
N LEU A 468 5.98 21.61 10.42
CA LEU A 468 5.30 22.49 11.39
C LEU A 468 5.17 21.82 12.76
N GLN A 469 4.65 20.59 12.80
CA GLN A 469 4.53 19.81 14.03
C GLN A 469 5.89 19.64 14.73
N SER A 470 6.97 19.40 13.96
CA SER A 470 8.31 19.24 14.52
C SER A 470 8.90 20.55 15.05
N ALA A 471 8.47 21.69 14.51
CA ALA A 471 8.82 23.03 14.97
C ALA A 471 7.93 23.51 16.14
N GLY A 472 6.94 22.71 16.56
CA GLY A 472 5.98 23.10 17.61
C GLY A 472 4.91 24.09 17.13
N VAL A 473 4.79 24.30 15.83
CA VAL A 473 3.82 25.22 15.23
C VAL A 473 2.47 24.51 15.08
N GLU A 474 1.45 25.05 15.71
CA GLU A 474 0.08 24.53 15.65
C GLU A 474 -0.60 24.94 14.34
N PHE A 475 -1.40 24.03 13.76
CA PHE A 475 -2.19 24.28 12.57
C PHE A 475 -3.56 23.61 12.64
N VAL A 476 -4.53 24.24 11.95
CA VAL A 476 -5.93 23.79 11.87
C VAL A 476 -6.43 23.86 10.43
N PHE A 477 -7.59 23.26 10.16
CA PHE A 477 -8.23 23.25 8.84
C PHE A 477 -9.61 23.88 8.93
N ASP A 478 -9.97 24.68 7.92
CA ASP A 478 -11.30 25.25 7.74
C ASP A 478 -12.08 24.65 6.56
N ASN A 479 -11.43 23.80 5.75
CA ASN A 479 -12.08 23.10 4.66
C ASN A 479 -12.59 21.72 5.12
N GLU A 480 -13.71 21.30 4.57
CA GLU A 480 -14.42 20.09 4.98
C GLU A 480 -13.61 18.80 4.76
N ILE A 481 -12.82 18.75 3.69
CA ILE A 481 -12.04 17.54 3.33
C ILE A 481 -10.92 17.30 4.33
N ASP A 482 -10.09 18.32 4.60
CA ASP A 482 -8.97 18.14 5.53
C ASP A 482 -9.47 18.12 6.99
N ALA A 483 -10.52 18.86 7.32
CA ALA A 483 -11.20 18.74 8.60
C ALA A 483 -11.72 17.32 8.86
N SER A 484 -12.21 16.61 7.86
CA SER A 484 -12.63 15.22 8.00
C SER A 484 -11.45 14.24 8.16
N ARG A 485 -10.28 14.57 7.61
CA ARG A 485 -9.04 13.76 7.73
C ARG A 485 -8.34 13.94 9.07
N PHE A 486 -8.41 15.18 9.61
CA PHE A 486 -7.74 15.63 10.84
C PHE A 486 -8.76 16.21 11.82
N ARG A 487 -9.78 15.45 12.13
CA ARG A 487 -10.98 15.86 12.89
C ARG A 487 -10.70 16.76 14.10
N ASP A 488 -9.70 16.39 14.86
CA ASP A 488 -9.19 17.07 16.05
C ASP A 488 -8.44 18.41 15.76
N ARG A 489 -8.17 18.69 14.47
CA ARG A 489 -7.56 19.94 13.98
C ARG A 489 -8.54 20.78 13.15
N SER A 490 -9.84 20.56 13.31
CA SER A 490 -10.88 21.32 12.61
C SER A 490 -11.14 22.64 13.34
N ALA A 491 -11.13 23.77 12.60
CA ALA A 491 -11.53 25.08 13.09
C ALA A 491 -12.92 25.43 12.57
N ASN A 492 -13.76 26.02 13.43
CA ASN A 492 -15.04 26.56 12.95
C ASN A 492 -14.81 27.82 12.11
N GLY A 493 -15.76 28.15 11.21
CA GLY A 493 -15.60 29.24 10.26
C GLY A 493 -15.40 30.63 10.90
N ARG A 494 -15.80 30.85 12.17
CA ARG A 494 -15.57 32.10 12.91
C ARG A 494 -14.13 32.12 13.45
N GLN A 495 -13.67 31.04 14.04
CA GLN A 495 -12.31 30.88 14.55
C GLN A 495 -11.29 30.94 13.40
N ALA A 496 -11.54 30.23 12.29
CA ALA A 496 -10.65 30.20 11.13
C ALA A 496 -10.42 31.61 10.53
N ARG A 497 -11.45 32.47 10.51
CA ARG A 497 -11.31 33.85 9.98
C ARG A 497 -10.42 34.76 10.85
N SER A 498 -10.19 34.42 12.11
CA SER A 498 -9.34 35.21 13.02
C SER A 498 -7.89 34.74 13.02
N LEU A 499 -7.56 33.63 12.39
CA LEU A 499 -6.22 33.06 12.35
C LEU A 499 -5.49 33.42 11.05
N PRO A 500 -4.15 33.60 11.07
CA PRO A 500 -3.35 33.77 9.87
C PRO A 500 -3.38 32.49 9.04
N ARG A 501 -3.26 32.63 7.72
CA ARG A 501 -3.23 31.49 6.80
C ARG A 501 -1.82 31.15 6.36
N LEU A 502 -1.56 29.84 6.22
CA LEU A 502 -0.37 29.29 5.60
C LEU A 502 -0.79 28.58 4.31
N TYR A 503 -0.33 29.08 3.19
CA TYR A 503 -0.66 28.55 1.87
C TYR A 503 0.44 27.65 1.36
N VAL A 504 0.07 26.46 0.92
CA VAL A 504 0.95 25.57 0.14
C VAL A 504 0.63 25.73 -1.32
N VAL A 505 1.64 26.11 -2.09
CA VAL A 505 1.53 26.40 -3.51
C VAL A 505 2.47 25.50 -4.29
N THR A 506 2.00 24.84 -5.34
CA THR A 506 2.82 23.91 -6.12
C THR A 506 2.75 24.19 -7.63
N GLY A 507 3.78 23.75 -8.36
CA GLY A 507 3.83 23.76 -9.80
C GLY A 507 3.73 25.15 -10.42
N SER A 508 2.86 25.27 -11.42
CA SER A 508 2.63 26.53 -12.14
C SER A 508 2.03 27.64 -11.27
N ASP A 509 1.36 27.29 -10.18
CA ASP A 509 0.76 28.25 -9.28
C ASP A 509 1.80 29.02 -8.44
N VAL A 510 3.02 28.47 -8.28
CA VAL A 510 4.15 29.18 -7.62
C VAL A 510 4.45 30.50 -8.34
N ASP A 511 4.49 30.48 -9.68
CA ASP A 511 4.74 31.70 -10.46
C ASP A 511 3.53 32.66 -10.46
N ARG A 512 2.33 32.14 -10.29
CA ARG A 512 1.08 32.92 -10.28
C ARG A 512 0.90 33.64 -8.96
N VAL A 513 0.99 32.93 -7.86
CA VAL A 513 0.79 33.47 -6.50
C VAL A 513 1.91 34.45 -6.16
N GLY A 514 3.16 34.17 -6.54
CA GLY A 514 4.29 35.07 -6.30
C GLY A 514 4.26 36.39 -7.13
N ARG A 515 3.39 36.47 -8.16
CA ARG A 515 3.26 37.69 -9.02
C ARG A 515 1.94 38.43 -8.84
N ALA A 516 0.89 37.72 -8.44
CA ALA A 516 -0.38 38.30 -8.14
C ALA A 516 -0.32 38.83 -6.71
N GLU A 517 -0.22 40.16 -6.56
CA GLU A 517 -0.67 40.77 -5.33
C GLU A 517 -2.18 40.48 -5.26
N PRO A 518 -2.66 39.66 -4.33
CA PRO A 518 -4.08 39.55 -4.06
C PRO A 518 -4.52 40.96 -3.61
N GLU A 519 -5.54 41.52 -4.22
CA GLU A 519 -5.96 42.91 -4.03
C GLU A 519 -6.26 43.25 -2.55
N ASP A 520 -6.25 42.30 -1.63
CA ASP A 520 -6.62 42.47 -0.20
C ASP A 520 -5.74 41.71 0.81
N VAL A 521 -4.67 40.99 0.40
CA VAL A 521 -3.91 40.16 1.36
C VAL A 521 -2.41 40.22 1.03
N ASP A 522 -1.61 40.71 1.96
CA ASP A 522 -0.14 40.64 1.84
C ASP A 522 0.33 39.21 2.14
N LEU A 523 1.03 38.60 1.18
CA LEU A 523 1.62 37.26 1.30
C LEU A 523 3.13 37.35 1.40
N GLU A 524 3.68 36.81 2.45
CA GLU A 524 5.12 36.69 2.63
C GLU A 524 5.59 35.29 2.28
N LEU A 525 6.61 35.16 1.43
CA LEU A 525 7.27 33.90 1.13
C LEU A 525 8.11 33.45 2.32
N VAL A 526 7.79 32.26 2.85
CA VAL A 526 8.49 31.68 4.02
C VAL A 526 9.53 30.66 3.59
N ALA A 527 9.17 29.80 2.63
CA ALA A 527 10.07 28.76 2.14
C ALA A 527 9.73 28.43 0.69
N ALA A 528 10.74 28.09 -0.12
CA ALA A 528 10.52 27.59 -1.47
C ALA A 528 11.64 26.63 -1.88
N ALA A 529 11.26 25.55 -2.57
CA ALA A 529 12.20 24.58 -3.10
C ALA A 529 11.76 24.09 -4.49
N THR A 530 12.72 23.68 -5.30
CA THR A 530 12.45 23.14 -6.63
C THR A 530 13.45 22.09 -7.06
N GLY A 531 12.97 20.94 -7.52
CA GLY A 531 13.76 19.92 -8.20
C GLY A 531 13.90 20.13 -9.72
N VAL A 532 13.27 21.18 -10.27
CA VAL A 532 13.26 21.46 -11.70
C VAL A 532 14.45 22.32 -12.09
N THR A 533 15.31 21.81 -12.95
CA THR A 533 16.45 22.59 -13.46
C THR A 533 16.00 23.61 -14.53
N PRO A 534 16.73 24.72 -14.71
CA PRO A 534 16.44 25.67 -15.80
C PRO A 534 16.48 25.01 -17.19
N GLN A 535 17.31 23.98 -17.38
CA GLN A 535 17.40 23.21 -18.63
C GLN A 535 16.15 22.38 -18.86
N ASP A 536 15.66 21.69 -17.83
CA ASP A 536 14.43 20.89 -17.89
C ASP A 536 13.22 21.78 -18.19
N ASP A 537 13.13 22.96 -17.58
CA ASP A 537 12.05 23.89 -17.83
C ASP A 537 12.11 24.47 -19.26
N ALA A 538 13.28 24.81 -19.76
CA ALA A 538 13.45 25.25 -21.16
C ALA A 538 13.04 24.14 -22.14
N ARG A 539 13.46 22.89 -21.89
CA ARG A 539 13.11 21.72 -22.69
C ARG A 539 11.60 21.46 -22.64
N ARG A 540 10.99 21.51 -21.45
CA ARG A 540 9.55 21.40 -21.25
C ARG A 540 8.77 22.39 -22.11
N ARG A 541 9.15 23.69 -22.08
CA ARG A 541 8.50 24.75 -22.88
C ARG A 541 8.64 24.52 -24.37
N LEU A 542 9.79 23.99 -24.81
CA LEU A 542 10.01 23.67 -26.22
C LEU A 542 9.08 22.52 -26.65
N LEU A 543 9.03 21.46 -25.87
CA LEU A 543 8.19 20.29 -26.14
C LEU A 543 6.70 20.62 -26.04
N ASP A 544 6.27 21.47 -25.09
CA ASP A 544 4.87 21.93 -24.99
C ASP A 544 4.37 22.52 -26.32
N ARG A 545 5.13 23.45 -26.90
CA ARG A 545 4.79 24.07 -28.21
C ARG A 545 4.77 23.03 -29.32
N ARG A 546 5.75 22.14 -29.36
CA ARG A 546 5.92 21.14 -30.41
C ARG A 546 4.83 20.08 -30.38
N ILE A 547 4.53 19.52 -29.20
CA ILE A 547 3.51 18.48 -29.05
C ILE A 547 2.10 19.03 -29.31
N VAL A 548 1.80 20.22 -28.80
CA VAL A 548 0.52 20.90 -29.10
C VAL A 548 0.37 21.17 -30.62
N ALA A 549 1.42 21.60 -31.29
CA ALA A 549 1.40 21.79 -32.74
C ALA A 549 1.23 20.44 -33.49
N ALA A 550 1.91 19.40 -33.05
CA ALA A 550 1.80 18.05 -33.65
C ALA A 550 0.37 17.49 -33.61
N PHE A 551 -0.35 17.69 -32.53
CA PHE A 551 -1.78 17.33 -32.45
C PHE A 551 -2.65 18.17 -33.36
N ARG A 552 -2.41 19.49 -33.42
CA ARG A 552 -3.17 20.39 -34.30
C ARG A 552 -2.99 20.13 -35.80
N HIS A 553 -1.79 19.68 -36.17
CA HIS A 553 -1.46 19.38 -37.56
C HIS A 553 -1.64 17.89 -37.93
N GLY A 554 -2.21 17.10 -37.05
CA GLY A 554 -2.47 15.66 -37.29
C GLY A 554 -1.20 14.78 -37.37
N GLN A 555 -0.04 15.29 -36.94
CA GLN A 555 1.21 14.52 -36.88
C GLN A 555 1.20 13.54 -35.68
N LEU A 556 0.44 13.87 -34.63
CA LEU A 556 0.05 12.98 -33.55
C LEU A 556 -1.48 12.85 -33.54
N ALA A 557 -1.98 11.65 -33.37
CA ALA A 557 -3.40 11.36 -33.31
C ALA A 557 -3.69 10.27 -32.26
N PHE A 558 -4.96 10.11 -31.93
CA PHE A 558 -5.46 9.05 -31.04
C PHE A 558 -6.89 8.65 -31.43
N ASP A 559 -7.27 7.41 -31.14
CA ASP A 559 -8.65 6.97 -31.35
C ASP A 559 -9.56 7.61 -30.28
N ARG A 560 -10.48 8.49 -30.73
CA ARG A 560 -11.38 9.26 -29.85
C ARG A 560 -12.34 8.37 -29.08
N VAL A 561 -12.90 7.34 -29.74
CA VAL A 561 -13.88 6.46 -29.13
C VAL A 561 -13.24 5.56 -28.09
N GLN A 562 -12.13 4.92 -28.48
CA GLN A 562 -11.39 4.06 -27.58
C GLN A 562 -10.81 4.84 -26.39
N SER A 563 -10.24 6.01 -26.63
CA SER A 563 -9.68 6.86 -25.60
C SER A 563 -10.75 7.41 -24.66
N GLY A 564 -11.91 7.83 -25.17
CA GLY A 564 -13.05 8.26 -24.38
C GLY A 564 -13.60 7.14 -23.49
N ASN A 565 -13.67 5.90 -24.00
CA ASN A 565 -14.07 4.75 -23.21
C ASN A 565 -13.10 4.40 -22.07
N LEU A 566 -11.81 4.67 -22.25
CA LEU A 566 -10.76 4.32 -21.31
C LEU A 566 -10.41 5.45 -20.34
N LEU A 567 -10.39 6.69 -20.80
CA LEU A 567 -9.98 7.87 -20.02
C LEU A 567 -11.15 8.78 -19.61
N GLY A 568 -12.35 8.55 -20.16
CA GLY A 568 -13.52 9.37 -19.91
C GLY A 568 -13.32 10.83 -20.33
N GLU A 569 -13.92 11.78 -19.62
CA GLU A 569 -13.84 13.23 -19.87
C GLU A 569 -12.40 13.81 -19.80
N LYS A 570 -11.43 13.04 -19.33
CA LYS A 570 -10.01 13.49 -19.32
C LYS A 570 -9.43 13.69 -20.73
N VAL A 571 -10.08 13.17 -21.77
CA VAL A 571 -9.68 13.32 -23.16
C VAL A 571 -10.13 14.67 -23.74
N ASP A 572 -11.18 15.29 -23.17
CA ASP A 572 -11.81 16.49 -23.71
C ASP A 572 -10.84 17.68 -23.90
N PRO A 573 -9.90 17.97 -22.98
CA PRO A 573 -8.94 19.05 -23.17
C PRO A 573 -8.03 18.84 -24.40
N LEU A 574 -7.60 17.60 -24.65
CA LEU A 574 -6.78 17.26 -25.82
C LEU A 574 -7.64 17.26 -27.09
N GLN A 575 -8.88 16.78 -27.00
CA GLN A 575 -9.81 16.83 -28.11
C GLN A 575 -10.08 18.26 -28.58
N ALA A 576 -10.27 19.21 -27.64
CA ALA A 576 -10.43 20.62 -27.96
C ALA A 576 -9.20 21.17 -28.69
N VAL A 577 -7.99 20.73 -28.34
CA VAL A 577 -6.75 21.14 -29.04
C VAL A 577 -6.73 20.63 -30.49
N VAL A 578 -7.09 19.34 -30.69
CA VAL A 578 -7.14 18.71 -32.03
C VAL A 578 -8.18 19.41 -32.94
N ASP A 579 -9.32 19.78 -32.38
CA ASP A 579 -10.39 20.49 -33.11
C ASP A 579 -10.10 21.99 -33.36
N GLY A 580 -8.87 22.43 -33.09
CA GLY A 580 -8.45 23.81 -33.32
C GLY A 580 -8.88 24.82 -32.25
N GLY A 581 -9.43 24.33 -31.15
CA GLY A 581 -9.87 25.12 -30.00
C GLY A 581 -8.71 25.72 -29.20
N ARG A 582 -9.08 26.43 -28.15
CA ARG A 582 -8.10 27.07 -27.25
C ARG A 582 -7.32 26.01 -26.47
N VAL A 583 -6.01 26.14 -26.44
CA VAL A 583 -5.15 25.29 -25.60
C VAL A 583 -5.40 25.65 -24.13
N PRO A 584 -5.70 24.66 -23.26
CA PRO A 584 -5.92 24.91 -21.84
C PRO A 584 -4.74 25.66 -21.21
N ALA A 585 -5.03 26.63 -20.34
CA ALA A 585 -3.99 27.33 -19.58
C ALA A 585 -3.28 26.35 -18.63
N ASP A 586 -4.05 25.45 -18.02
CA ASP A 586 -3.53 24.35 -17.22
C ASP A 586 -2.98 23.23 -18.13
N ARG A 587 -1.67 23.25 -18.35
CA ARG A 587 -0.94 22.26 -19.14
C ARG A 587 -0.86 20.91 -18.48
N TRP A 588 -1.07 20.85 -17.18
CA TRP A 588 -1.03 19.59 -16.42
C TRP A 588 -2.13 18.62 -16.86
N GLN A 589 -3.35 19.12 -17.03
CA GLN A 589 -4.45 18.26 -17.50
C GLN A 589 -4.15 17.69 -18.89
N LEU A 590 -3.67 18.53 -19.81
CA LEU A 590 -3.31 18.10 -21.16
C LEU A 590 -2.18 17.05 -21.14
N ALA A 591 -1.12 17.30 -20.37
CA ALA A 591 0.01 16.39 -20.27
C ALA A 591 -0.39 15.03 -19.66
N ARG A 592 -1.26 15.03 -18.66
CA ARG A 592 -1.80 13.79 -18.07
C ARG A 592 -2.59 12.96 -19.07
N THR A 593 -3.39 13.60 -19.92
CA THR A 593 -4.11 12.92 -21.00
C THR A 593 -3.12 12.27 -21.97
N VAL A 594 -2.13 13.03 -22.44
CA VAL A 594 -1.10 12.52 -23.37
C VAL A 594 -0.29 11.39 -22.75
N GLY A 595 0.11 11.51 -21.48
CA GLY A 595 0.78 10.43 -20.74
C GLY A 595 -0.09 9.18 -20.64
N GLY A 596 -1.36 9.31 -20.30
CA GLY A 596 -2.30 8.17 -20.24
C GLY A 596 -2.49 7.50 -21.61
N LEU A 597 -2.58 8.27 -22.69
CA LEU A 597 -2.66 7.71 -24.05
C LEU A 597 -1.38 6.99 -24.46
N PHE A 598 -0.21 7.52 -24.06
CA PHE A 598 1.07 6.85 -24.29
C PHE A 598 1.14 5.51 -23.57
N ASP A 599 0.83 5.49 -22.26
CA ASP A 599 0.89 4.28 -21.43
C ASP A 599 -0.08 3.19 -21.91
N LEU A 600 -1.18 3.58 -22.55
CA LEU A 600 -2.17 2.68 -23.14
C LEU A 600 -1.82 2.25 -24.58
N GLY A 601 -0.75 2.79 -25.19
CA GLY A 601 -0.40 2.55 -26.59
C GLY A 601 -1.43 3.08 -27.58
N LEU A 602 -2.17 4.15 -27.22
CA LEU A 602 -3.25 4.73 -28.03
C LEU A 602 -2.80 5.95 -28.85
N LEU A 603 -1.56 6.40 -28.68
CA LEU A 603 -0.97 7.44 -29.53
C LEU A 603 -0.51 6.84 -30.84
N THR A 604 -0.86 7.50 -31.95
CA THR A 604 -0.44 7.15 -33.30
C THR A 604 0.21 8.35 -33.97
N GLY A 605 1.14 8.12 -34.91
CA GLY A 605 1.84 9.17 -35.63
C GLY A 605 3.34 8.92 -35.73
N ASP A 606 4.11 9.99 -35.83
CA ASP A 606 5.57 9.93 -35.90
C ASP A 606 6.17 9.38 -34.60
N GLU A 607 6.99 8.31 -34.69
CA GLU A 607 7.59 7.64 -33.52
C GLU A 607 8.43 8.58 -32.65
N ARG A 608 9.12 9.54 -33.27
CA ARG A 608 9.91 10.53 -32.55
C ARG A 608 9.01 11.47 -31.75
N LEU A 609 7.88 11.91 -32.31
CA LEU A 609 6.91 12.74 -31.63
C LEU A 609 6.20 11.99 -30.50
N ILE A 610 5.96 10.68 -30.68
CA ILE A 610 5.44 9.81 -29.60
C ILE A 610 6.44 9.75 -28.44
N ALA A 611 7.73 9.52 -28.70
CA ALA A 611 8.76 9.54 -27.67
C ALA A 611 8.92 10.93 -27.00
N GLU A 612 8.88 12.00 -27.80
CA GLU A 612 8.91 13.37 -27.28
C GLU A 612 7.67 13.73 -26.45
N SER A 613 6.51 13.13 -26.74
CA SER A 613 5.29 13.32 -25.93
C SER A 613 5.42 12.67 -24.54
N GLN A 614 6.09 11.54 -24.44
CA GLN A 614 6.41 10.90 -23.15
C GLN A 614 7.41 11.76 -22.35
N GLU A 615 8.45 12.27 -23.01
CA GLU A 615 9.41 13.19 -22.40
C GLU A 615 8.72 14.45 -21.89
N TRP A 616 7.84 15.05 -22.70
CA TRP A 616 7.04 16.20 -22.30
C TRP A 616 6.18 15.93 -21.08
N PHE A 617 5.44 14.81 -21.06
CA PHE A 617 4.64 14.44 -19.89
C PHE A 617 5.51 14.31 -18.63
N ARG A 618 6.67 13.66 -18.73
CA ARG A 618 7.59 13.51 -17.60
C ARG A 618 8.09 14.85 -17.08
N LEU A 619 8.51 15.77 -17.97
CA LEU A 619 8.98 17.09 -17.59
C LEU A 619 7.85 17.97 -17.03
N GLN A 620 6.64 17.87 -17.60
CA GLN A 620 5.49 18.59 -17.07
C GLN A 620 5.10 18.06 -15.68
N ARG A 621 5.17 16.75 -15.48
CA ARG A 621 4.95 16.12 -14.17
C ARG A 621 5.96 16.63 -13.14
N SER A 622 7.23 16.63 -13.48
CA SER A 622 8.29 17.18 -12.63
C SER A 622 8.02 18.66 -12.30
N PHE A 623 7.69 19.48 -13.30
CA PHE A 623 7.38 20.89 -13.12
C PHE A 623 6.21 21.13 -12.15
N GLU A 624 5.15 20.33 -12.21
CA GLU A 624 3.96 20.49 -11.36
C GLU A 624 4.11 19.85 -9.97
N LEU A 625 4.94 18.83 -9.82
CA LEU A 625 5.06 18.05 -8.59
C LEU A 625 6.41 18.19 -7.87
N GLU A 626 7.40 18.91 -8.43
CA GLU A 626 8.71 19.10 -7.80
C GLU A 626 9.02 20.60 -7.56
N ARG A 627 8.03 21.48 -7.69
CA ARG A 627 8.12 22.90 -7.32
C ARG A 627 7.11 23.19 -6.23
N VAL A 628 7.57 23.78 -5.16
CA VAL A 628 6.73 24.10 -4.02
C VAL A 628 7.17 25.41 -3.36
N ALA A 629 6.22 26.17 -2.88
CA ALA A 629 6.44 27.36 -2.07
C ALA A 629 5.40 27.42 -0.93
N VAL A 630 5.81 27.99 0.19
CA VAL A 630 4.97 28.21 1.36
C VAL A 630 4.91 29.70 1.60
N TYR A 631 3.70 30.25 1.67
CA TYR A 631 3.43 31.65 1.97
C TYR A 631 2.64 31.77 3.27
N ILE A 632 2.89 32.82 4.02
CA ILE A 632 2.09 33.21 5.17
C ILE A 632 1.38 34.52 4.88
N GLU A 633 0.13 34.61 5.27
CA GLU A 633 -0.65 35.83 5.28
C GLU A 633 -0.10 36.77 6.37
N THR A 634 0.41 37.93 5.94
CA THR A 634 0.78 39.02 6.87
C THR A 634 -0.40 39.97 6.98
N ARG A 635 -0.90 40.15 8.20
CA ARG A 635 -1.98 41.10 8.52
C ARG A 635 -1.48 42.49 8.68
#